data_0d164278e5204f770a1ef0d868b02893
#
_entry.id   0d164278e5204f770a1ef0d868b02893
#
_cell.length_a   1.000
_cell.length_b   1.000
_cell.length_c   1.000
_cell.angle_alpha   90.00
_cell.angle_beta   90.00
_cell.angle_gamma   90.00
#
_symmetry.space_group_name_H-M   'P 1'
#
loop_
_entity.id
_entity.type
_entity.pdbx_description
1 polymer ?
#
loop_
_entity_poly.entity_id
_entity_poly.type
_entity_poly.pdbx_seq_one_letter_code
_entity_poly.pdbx_strand_id
1 'polypeptide(L)'
;FDQRRCTGGKTCEMACRDYHDLGTGPAFRTVHEYAGGTWIQNDEGAWEHDVFAFYVSMSCNHCTNPVCLRFCASDAIAKDDFGFVRVDAARCTGCQVCALSCPYHAPRFSEASAHIEKCDGCFDRVAAGLGPICVEACPQRALGFGIYDDIADHPLMVERVATMPDPVITCL
;
A
#
# COMPACT_ATOMS: atom_id res chain seq x y z
N PHE A 1 9.56 0.43 0.45
CA PHE A 1 9.32 1.89 0.54
C PHE A 1 10.41 2.57 1.34
N ASP A 2 11.08 3.55 0.73
CA ASP A 2 12.08 4.40 1.41
C ASP A 2 11.43 5.71 1.85
N GLN A 3 11.10 5.80 3.14
CA GLN A 3 10.45 6.96 3.74
C GLN A 3 11.29 8.25 3.63
N ARG A 4 12.62 8.15 3.65
CA ARG A 4 13.53 9.32 3.58
C ARG A 4 13.48 10.01 2.22
N ARG A 5 13.08 9.29 1.17
CA ARG A 5 12.97 9.80 -0.19
C ARG A 5 11.57 10.30 -0.51
N CYS A 6 10.56 9.93 0.28
CA CYS A 6 9.17 10.31 0.02
C CYS A 6 8.90 11.76 0.47
N THR A 7 8.49 12.58 -0.47
CA THR A 7 8.14 13.99 -0.25
C THR A 7 6.62 14.25 -0.20
N GLY A 8 5.81 13.19 -0.15
CA GLY A 8 4.36 13.33 -0.10
C GLY A 8 3.69 13.78 -1.41
N GLY A 9 4.39 13.76 -2.54
CA GLY A 9 3.91 14.29 -3.81
C GLY A 9 2.72 13.57 -4.46
N LYS A 10 2.25 12.46 -3.88
CA LYS A 10 1.06 11.66 -4.27
C LYS A 10 1.01 11.19 -5.73
N THR A 11 2.07 11.35 -6.51
CA THR A 11 2.12 10.89 -7.91
C THR A 11 1.83 9.38 -8.03
N CYS A 12 2.33 8.57 -7.08
CA CYS A 12 2.06 7.13 -7.02
C CYS A 12 0.58 6.82 -6.77
N GLU A 13 -0.11 7.64 -5.98
CA GLU A 13 -1.55 7.52 -5.72
C GLU A 13 -2.36 7.89 -6.98
N MET A 14 -2.00 9.00 -7.62
CA MET A 14 -2.68 9.46 -8.85
C MET A 14 -2.49 8.48 -10.01
N ALA A 15 -1.26 8.00 -10.22
CA ALA A 15 -0.98 7.01 -11.26
C ALA A 15 -1.71 5.68 -11.02
N CYS A 16 -1.84 5.25 -9.75
CA CYS A 16 -2.61 4.07 -9.40
C CYS A 16 -4.11 4.27 -9.69
N ARG A 17 -4.64 5.43 -9.38
CA ARG A 17 -6.03 5.79 -9.64
C ARG A 17 -6.35 5.82 -11.12
N ASP A 18 -5.51 6.48 -11.89
CA ASP A 18 -5.65 6.62 -13.35
C ASP A 18 -5.56 5.25 -14.04
N TYR A 19 -4.53 4.48 -13.74
CA TYR A 19 -4.31 3.18 -14.36
C TYR A 19 -5.45 2.16 -14.09
N HIS A 20 -6.05 2.22 -12.91
CA HIS A 20 -7.13 1.30 -12.51
C HIS A 20 -8.53 1.90 -12.70
N ASP A 21 -8.66 3.07 -13.31
CA ASP A 21 -9.93 3.79 -13.55
C ASP A 21 -10.82 3.89 -12.29
N LEU A 22 -10.22 4.27 -11.16
CA LEU A 22 -10.90 4.25 -9.86
C LEU A 22 -11.84 5.44 -9.61
N GLY A 23 -12.02 6.31 -10.58
CA GLY A 23 -12.88 7.48 -10.47
C GLY A 23 -12.52 8.39 -9.28
N THR A 24 -13.51 8.94 -8.59
CA THR A 24 -13.32 9.81 -7.41
C THR A 24 -13.18 9.02 -6.10
N GLY A 25 -13.34 7.72 -6.13
CA GLY A 25 -13.18 6.83 -4.97
C GLY A 25 -11.73 6.77 -4.44
N PRO A 26 -11.51 6.10 -3.33
CA PRO A 26 -10.17 5.95 -2.78
C PRO A 26 -9.28 5.09 -3.69
N ALA A 27 -8.04 5.54 -3.93
CA ALA A 27 -7.05 4.78 -4.68
C ALA A 27 -6.66 3.50 -3.94
N PHE A 28 -6.11 2.50 -4.65
CA PHE A 28 -5.54 1.29 -4.03
C PHE A 28 -4.25 1.58 -3.29
N ARG A 29 -3.60 2.70 -3.59
CA ARG A 29 -2.47 3.25 -2.85
C ARG A 29 -2.84 4.62 -2.31
N THR A 30 -2.46 4.90 -1.06
CA THR A 30 -2.71 6.17 -0.39
C THR A 30 -1.43 6.66 0.27
N VAL A 31 -1.16 7.95 0.18
CA VAL A 31 -0.04 8.61 0.85
C VAL A 31 -0.59 9.38 2.06
N HIS A 32 -0.16 8.97 3.24
CA HIS A 32 -0.50 9.58 4.52
C HIS A 32 0.62 10.51 4.96
N GLU A 33 0.24 11.68 5.46
CA GLU A 33 1.13 12.64 6.10
C GLU A 33 1.04 12.47 7.61
N TYR A 34 2.19 12.47 8.25
CA TYR A 34 2.34 12.54 9.70
C TYR A 34 3.17 13.78 10.03
N ALA A 35 2.56 14.73 10.69
CA ALA A 35 3.20 15.97 11.09
C ALA A 35 2.85 16.30 12.55
N GLY A 36 3.76 16.96 13.24
CA GLY A 36 3.59 17.33 14.63
C GLY A 36 4.72 18.22 15.10
N GLY A 37 4.75 18.41 16.43
CA GLY A 37 5.70 19.28 17.09
C GLY A 37 5.19 20.70 17.29
N THR A 38 5.96 21.51 17.99
CA THR A 38 5.63 22.88 18.40
C THR A 38 6.83 23.81 18.26
N TRP A 39 6.56 25.09 18.29
CA TRP A 39 7.57 26.14 18.47
C TRP A 39 7.47 26.66 19.90
N ILE A 40 8.59 26.74 20.59
CA ILE A 40 8.70 27.22 21.97
C ILE A 40 9.74 28.34 22.01
N GLN A 41 9.43 29.42 22.70
CA GLN A 41 10.40 30.47 22.93
C GLN A 41 11.16 30.12 24.22
N ASN A 42 12.48 30.06 24.14
CA ASN A 42 13.33 29.84 25.32
C ASN A 42 13.50 31.13 26.17
N ASP A 43 14.14 30.98 27.32
CA ASP A 43 14.32 32.09 28.28
C ASP A 43 15.17 33.25 27.72
N GLU A 44 15.94 33.02 26.66
CA GLU A 44 16.74 34.02 25.97
C GLU A 44 15.98 34.75 24.84
N GLY A 45 14.71 34.36 24.62
CA GLY A 45 13.85 34.89 23.57
C GLY A 45 14.06 34.26 22.18
N ALA A 46 14.94 33.23 22.05
CA ALA A 46 15.13 32.50 20.82
C ALA A 46 14.03 31.45 20.62
N TRP A 47 13.65 31.22 19.37
CA TRP A 47 12.69 30.21 19.02
C TRP A 47 13.38 28.86 18.77
N GLU A 48 12.91 27.83 19.46
CA GLU A 48 13.29 26.44 19.28
C GLU A 48 12.09 25.63 18.79
N HIS A 49 12.31 24.53 18.07
CA HIS A 49 11.23 23.69 17.60
C HIS A 49 11.60 22.21 17.59
N ASP A 50 10.60 21.37 17.74
CA ASP A 50 10.63 19.93 17.53
C ASP A 50 9.70 19.48 16.38
N VAL A 51 9.39 20.41 15.47
CA VAL A 51 8.50 20.18 14.34
C VAL A 51 9.05 19.06 13.45
N PHE A 52 8.20 18.10 13.12
CA PHE A 52 8.49 17.04 12.15
C PHE A 52 7.36 16.89 11.14
N ALA A 53 7.70 16.43 9.95
CA ALA A 53 6.74 15.95 8.96
C ALA A 53 7.37 14.82 8.15
N PHE A 54 6.62 13.74 7.96
CA PHE A 54 7.01 12.63 7.09
C PHE A 54 5.79 12.00 6.43
N TYR A 55 6.03 11.23 5.38
CA TYR A 55 4.99 10.61 4.58
C TYR A 55 5.14 9.10 4.56
N VAL A 56 4.00 8.39 4.53
CA VAL A 56 3.95 6.94 4.40
C VAL A 56 3.04 6.57 3.24
N SER A 57 3.57 5.86 2.27
CA SER A 57 2.81 5.38 1.12
C SER A 57 2.36 3.94 1.36
N MET A 58 1.05 3.75 1.52
CA MET A 58 0.43 2.47 1.86
C MET A 58 -0.38 1.90 0.70
N SER A 59 -0.37 0.56 0.58
CA SER A 59 -1.24 -0.21 -0.33
C SER A 59 -1.44 -1.61 0.23
N CYS A 60 -2.07 -2.52 -0.54
CA CYS A 60 -2.09 -3.93 -0.18
C CYS A 60 -0.65 -4.49 -0.11
N ASN A 61 -0.34 -5.19 0.97
CA ASN A 61 0.98 -5.81 1.17
C ASN A 61 1.09 -7.22 0.59
N HIS A 62 0.04 -7.73 -0.06
CA HIS A 62 -0.02 -9.09 -0.64
C HIS A 62 0.56 -10.17 0.29
N CYS A 63 0.14 -10.15 1.55
CA CYS A 63 0.70 -10.88 2.69
C CYS A 63 1.06 -12.33 2.38
N THR A 64 2.09 -12.86 3.07
CA THR A 64 2.44 -14.29 3.03
C THR A 64 1.28 -15.15 3.53
N ASN A 65 0.63 -14.69 4.61
CA ASN A 65 -0.53 -15.35 5.22
C ASN A 65 -1.71 -14.38 5.23
N PRO A 66 -2.42 -14.22 4.09
CA PRO A 66 -3.43 -13.17 3.94
C PRO A 66 -4.71 -13.51 4.71
N VAL A 67 -5.01 -12.71 5.72
CA VAL A 67 -6.24 -12.81 6.53
C VAL A 67 -7.49 -12.70 5.66
N CYS A 68 -7.47 -11.78 4.67
CA CYS A 68 -8.58 -11.58 3.75
C CYS A 68 -8.92 -12.83 2.92
N LEU A 69 -7.94 -13.62 2.53
CA LEU A 69 -8.13 -14.89 1.85
C LEU A 69 -8.76 -15.93 2.79
N ARG A 70 -8.21 -16.04 4.01
CA ARG A 70 -8.67 -17.04 5.00
C ARG A 70 -10.13 -16.86 5.41
N PHE A 71 -10.63 -15.63 5.42
CA PHE A 71 -12.01 -15.30 5.80
C PHE A 71 -12.96 -15.11 4.62
N CYS A 72 -12.53 -15.39 3.39
CA CYS A 72 -13.38 -15.27 2.22
C CYS A 72 -14.27 -16.50 2.07
N ALA A 73 -15.52 -16.39 2.49
CA ALA A 73 -16.48 -17.50 2.46
C ALA A 73 -16.88 -17.95 1.03
N SER A 74 -16.70 -17.08 0.03
CA SER A 74 -16.97 -17.37 -1.37
C SER A 74 -15.74 -17.84 -2.16
N ASP A 75 -14.58 -17.99 -1.50
CA ASP A 75 -13.30 -18.29 -2.13
C ASP A 75 -12.98 -17.36 -3.32
N ALA A 76 -13.44 -16.12 -3.24
CA ALA A 76 -13.19 -15.10 -4.26
C ALA A 76 -11.78 -14.49 -4.17
N ILE A 77 -11.01 -14.76 -3.11
CA ILE A 77 -9.67 -14.25 -2.93
C ILE A 77 -8.67 -15.40 -3.06
N ALA A 78 -7.70 -15.23 -3.94
CA ALA A 78 -6.65 -16.19 -4.18
C ALA A 78 -5.28 -15.52 -4.25
N LYS A 79 -4.23 -16.30 -4.04
CA LYS A 79 -2.85 -15.90 -4.27
C LYS A 79 -2.39 -16.51 -5.58
N ASP A 80 -1.84 -15.70 -6.48
CA ASP A 80 -1.33 -16.16 -7.77
C ASP A 80 0.16 -16.59 -7.70
N ASP A 81 0.70 -17.07 -8.82
CA ASP A 81 2.08 -17.57 -8.93
C ASP A 81 3.13 -16.46 -8.77
N PHE A 82 2.76 -15.19 -8.94
CA PHE A 82 3.63 -14.05 -8.65
C PHE A 82 3.60 -13.65 -7.16
N GLY A 83 2.75 -14.30 -6.36
CA GLY A 83 2.56 -13.99 -4.96
C GLY A 83 1.54 -12.87 -4.69
N PHE A 84 0.85 -12.36 -5.70
CA PHE A 84 -0.20 -11.37 -5.50
C PHE A 84 -1.46 -12.00 -4.94
N VAL A 85 -2.04 -11.34 -3.94
CA VAL A 85 -3.37 -11.69 -3.44
C VAL A 85 -4.39 -10.91 -4.26
N ARG A 86 -5.22 -11.60 -5.03
CA ARG A 86 -6.19 -11.02 -5.97
C ARG A 86 -7.62 -11.37 -5.62
N VAL A 87 -8.55 -10.56 -6.10
CA VAL A 87 -10.01 -10.78 -5.96
C VAL A 87 -10.58 -11.19 -7.32
N ASP A 88 -11.30 -12.30 -7.33
CA ASP A 88 -12.15 -12.69 -8.45
C ASP A 88 -13.52 -12.03 -8.28
N ALA A 89 -13.79 -11.03 -9.10
CA ALA A 89 -15.02 -10.27 -9.07
C ALA A 89 -16.27 -11.14 -9.32
N ALA A 90 -16.14 -12.18 -10.17
CA ALA A 90 -17.25 -13.07 -10.51
C ALA A 90 -17.69 -13.97 -9.33
N ARG A 91 -16.78 -14.24 -8.41
CA ARG A 91 -17.05 -15.05 -7.20
C ARG A 91 -17.34 -14.20 -5.97
N CYS A 92 -17.02 -12.89 -6.03
CA CYS A 92 -17.16 -11.99 -4.89
C CYS A 92 -18.62 -11.66 -4.61
N THR A 93 -19.08 -11.93 -3.39
CA THR A 93 -20.45 -11.61 -2.94
C THR A 93 -20.58 -10.22 -2.30
N GLY A 94 -19.51 -9.45 -2.21
CA GLY A 94 -19.52 -8.12 -1.59
C GLY A 94 -19.73 -8.10 -0.07
N CYS A 95 -19.55 -9.22 0.62
CA CYS A 95 -19.84 -9.35 2.07
C CYS A 95 -18.93 -8.52 2.99
N GLN A 96 -17.88 -7.91 2.49
CA GLN A 96 -16.95 -7.00 3.17
C GLN A 96 -16.13 -7.59 4.34
N VAL A 97 -16.23 -8.87 4.65
CA VAL A 97 -15.46 -9.50 5.73
C VAL A 97 -13.95 -9.29 5.56
N CYS A 98 -13.45 -9.38 4.33
CA CYS A 98 -12.04 -9.13 4.02
C CYS A 98 -11.62 -7.67 4.25
N ALA A 99 -12.53 -6.70 4.07
CA ALA A 99 -12.25 -5.30 4.36
C ALA A 99 -12.16 -5.04 5.86
N LEU A 100 -13.06 -5.65 6.63
CA LEU A 100 -13.09 -5.53 8.09
C LEU A 100 -11.92 -6.25 8.77
N SER A 101 -11.47 -7.37 8.21
CA SER A 101 -10.39 -8.17 8.79
C SER A 101 -8.98 -7.68 8.42
N CYS A 102 -8.85 -6.82 7.42
CA CYS A 102 -7.55 -6.35 6.94
C CYS A 102 -6.98 -5.25 7.85
N PRO A 103 -5.81 -5.46 8.51
CA PRO A 103 -5.23 -4.43 9.38
C PRO A 103 -4.72 -3.21 8.62
N TYR A 104 -4.57 -3.33 7.29
CA TYR A 104 -4.12 -2.25 6.40
C TYR A 104 -5.28 -1.56 5.66
N HIS A 105 -6.52 -1.99 5.88
CA HIS A 105 -7.72 -1.49 5.20
C HIS A 105 -7.58 -1.46 3.67
N ALA A 106 -6.86 -2.44 3.10
CA ALA A 106 -6.57 -2.48 1.67
C ALA A 106 -7.77 -2.92 0.80
N PRO A 107 -8.58 -3.96 1.15
CA PRO A 107 -9.81 -4.28 0.43
C PRO A 107 -10.88 -3.23 0.69
N ARG A 108 -11.56 -2.79 -0.35
CA ARG A 108 -12.64 -1.78 -0.26
C ARG A 108 -13.85 -2.25 -1.05
N PHE A 109 -15.02 -1.97 -0.55
CA PHE A 109 -16.25 -2.23 -1.28
C PHE A 109 -16.49 -1.12 -2.30
N SER A 110 -16.77 -1.51 -3.53
CA SER A 110 -17.17 -0.61 -4.61
C SER A 110 -18.68 -0.73 -4.81
N GLU A 111 -19.39 0.38 -4.62
CA GLU A 111 -20.84 0.43 -4.86
C GLU A 111 -21.18 0.28 -6.34
N ALA A 112 -20.29 0.76 -7.22
CA ALA A 112 -20.50 0.71 -8.66
C ALA A 112 -20.44 -0.72 -9.21
N SER A 113 -19.50 -1.54 -8.69
CA SER A 113 -19.29 -2.92 -9.12
C SER A 113 -19.96 -3.95 -8.20
N ALA A 114 -20.45 -3.53 -7.03
CA ALA A 114 -21.04 -4.36 -5.98
C ALA A 114 -20.11 -5.48 -5.45
N HIS A 115 -18.81 -5.33 -5.61
CA HIS A 115 -17.82 -6.28 -5.10
C HIS A 115 -16.63 -5.58 -4.42
N ILE A 116 -15.72 -6.37 -3.87
CA ILE A 116 -14.49 -5.86 -3.26
C ILE A 116 -13.44 -5.58 -4.34
N GLU A 117 -12.86 -4.40 -4.23
CA GLU A 117 -11.71 -3.97 -5.02
C GLU A 117 -10.50 -3.71 -4.11
N LYS A 118 -9.31 -3.99 -4.60
CA LYS A 118 -8.05 -3.70 -3.93
C LYS A 118 -6.89 -3.77 -4.92
N CYS A 119 -5.74 -3.28 -4.51
CA CYS A 119 -4.50 -3.45 -5.26
C CYS A 119 -4.32 -4.92 -5.68
N ASP A 120 -4.10 -5.14 -6.97
CA ASP A 120 -3.83 -6.44 -7.61
C ASP A 120 -2.33 -6.64 -7.93
N GLY A 121 -1.47 -5.68 -7.48
CA GLY A 121 -0.03 -5.67 -7.82
C GLY A 121 0.25 -5.14 -9.22
N CYS A 122 -0.73 -4.55 -9.91
CA CYS A 122 -0.67 -4.24 -11.34
C CYS A 122 -0.32 -5.49 -12.16
N PHE A 123 -1.03 -6.59 -11.89
CA PHE A 123 -0.74 -7.93 -12.43
C PHE A 123 -0.44 -7.93 -13.93
N ASP A 124 -1.28 -7.26 -14.73
CA ASP A 124 -1.13 -7.25 -16.19
C ASP A 124 0.20 -6.61 -16.61
N ARG A 125 0.64 -5.56 -15.91
CA ARG A 125 1.94 -4.92 -16.15
C ARG A 125 3.08 -5.85 -15.77
N VAL A 126 3.01 -6.46 -14.59
CA VAL A 126 4.05 -7.37 -14.10
C VAL A 126 4.16 -8.60 -14.99
N ALA A 127 3.04 -9.17 -15.43
CA ALA A 127 3.02 -10.28 -16.39
C ALA A 127 3.64 -9.89 -17.75
N ALA A 128 3.57 -8.61 -18.13
CA ALA A 128 4.23 -8.08 -19.32
C ALA A 128 5.70 -7.67 -19.08
N GLY A 129 6.28 -7.95 -17.91
CA GLY A 129 7.65 -7.61 -17.56
C GLY A 129 7.87 -6.14 -17.17
N LEU A 130 6.80 -5.41 -16.89
CA LEU A 130 6.86 -4.01 -16.42
C LEU A 130 6.70 -3.96 -14.89
N GLY A 131 7.17 -2.88 -14.26
CA GLY A 131 6.92 -2.64 -12.85
C GLY A 131 5.48 -2.17 -12.55
N PRO A 132 5.02 -2.28 -11.27
CA PRO A 132 3.77 -1.65 -10.86
C PRO A 132 3.77 -0.17 -11.17
N ILE A 133 2.63 0.37 -11.64
CA ILE A 133 2.55 1.76 -12.10
C ILE A 133 2.95 2.77 -11.02
N CYS A 134 2.60 2.51 -9.76
CA CYS A 134 2.95 3.40 -8.65
C CYS A 134 4.46 3.48 -8.39
N VAL A 135 5.20 2.40 -8.66
CA VAL A 135 6.67 2.35 -8.55
C VAL A 135 7.30 3.16 -9.66
N GLU A 136 6.88 2.91 -10.90
CA GLU A 136 7.44 3.61 -12.06
C GLU A 136 7.10 5.12 -12.08
N ALA A 137 5.92 5.48 -11.60
CA ALA A 137 5.48 6.87 -11.53
C ALA A 137 6.13 7.67 -10.40
N CYS A 138 6.81 7.03 -9.44
CA CYS A 138 7.39 7.74 -8.30
C CYS A 138 8.62 8.58 -8.72
N PRO A 139 8.55 9.93 -8.73
CA PRO A 139 9.65 10.77 -9.19
C PRO A 139 10.86 10.69 -8.23
N GLN A 140 10.60 10.45 -6.95
CA GLN A 140 11.63 10.36 -5.92
C GLN A 140 12.25 8.96 -5.80
N ARG A 141 11.74 7.98 -6.57
CA ARG A 141 12.16 6.59 -6.46
C ARG A 141 12.12 6.07 -5.01
N ALA A 142 11.09 6.51 -4.28
CA ALA A 142 10.83 6.08 -2.91
C ALA A 142 10.15 4.71 -2.83
N LEU A 143 9.61 4.22 -3.95
CA LEU A 143 9.01 2.91 -4.09
C LEU A 143 9.91 2.02 -4.94
N GLY A 144 10.10 0.78 -4.49
CA GLY A 144 10.76 -0.28 -5.23
C GLY A 144 9.84 -1.48 -5.40
N PHE A 145 10.17 -2.35 -6.34
CA PHE A 145 9.49 -3.61 -6.59
C PHE A 145 10.52 -4.64 -7.06
N GLY A 146 10.43 -5.85 -6.52
CA GLY A 146 11.36 -6.93 -6.86
C GLY A 146 10.98 -8.24 -6.20
N ILE A 147 11.80 -9.27 -6.42
CA ILE A 147 11.69 -10.56 -5.74
C ILE A 147 12.07 -10.36 -4.27
N TYR A 148 11.29 -10.95 -3.35
CA TYR A 148 11.47 -10.74 -1.91
C TYR A 148 12.88 -11.10 -1.44
N ASP A 149 13.45 -12.21 -1.90
CA ASP A 149 14.78 -12.66 -1.49
C ASP A 149 15.89 -11.69 -1.90
N ASP A 150 15.69 -10.96 -3.01
CA ASP A 150 16.65 -9.94 -3.48
C ASP A 150 16.59 -8.64 -2.67
N ILE A 151 15.47 -8.39 -2.00
CA ILE A 151 15.23 -7.13 -1.25
C ILE A 151 15.18 -7.33 0.26
N ALA A 152 15.09 -8.56 0.76
CA ALA A 152 14.95 -8.88 2.19
C ALA A 152 16.12 -8.36 3.03
N ASP A 153 17.34 -8.44 2.48
CA ASP A 153 18.57 -8.00 3.14
C ASP A 153 18.92 -6.54 2.87
N HIS A 154 18.02 -5.78 2.22
CA HIS A 154 18.30 -4.38 1.92
C HIS A 154 18.40 -3.56 3.22
N PRO A 155 19.47 -2.76 3.42
CA PRO A 155 19.75 -2.08 4.69
C PRO A 155 18.69 -1.02 5.10
N LEU A 156 17.75 -0.73 4.21
CA LEU A 156 16.63 0.18 4.45
C LEU A 156 15.31 -0.54 4.80
N MET A 157 15.33 -1.88 4.91
CA MET A 157 14.18 -2.62 5.39
C MET A 157 13.91 -2.27 6.85
N VAL A 158 12.76 -1.69 7.13
CA VAL A 158 12.31 -1.44 8.51
C VAL A 158 11.86 -2.77 9.11
N GLU A 159 12.39 -3.10 10.29
CA GLU A 159 11.90 -4.22 11.08
C GLU A 159 10.38 -4.11 11.29
N ARG A 160 9.72 -5.21 11.08
CA ARG A 160 8.28 -5.34 11.14
C ARG A 160 7.75 -5.20 12.56
N VAL A 161 6.59 -4.54 12.71
CA VAL A 161 5.82 -4.64 13.94
C VAL A 161 5.32 -6.09 14.10
N ALA A 162 5.74 -6.77 15.16
CA ALA A 162 5.53 -8.22 15.37
C ALA A 162 4.05 -8.68 15.35
N THR A 163 3.09 -7.76 15.46
CA THR A 163 1.65 -8.03 15.46
C THR A 163 0.99 -7.97 14.07
N MET A 164 1.73 -7.54 13.03
CA MET A 164 1.20 -7.44 11.66
C MET A 164 1.49 -8.70 10.84
N PRO A 165 0.57 -9.12 9.95
CA PRO A 165 0.83 -10.22 9.03
C PRO A 165 2.06 -9.95 8.17
N ASP A 166 2.81 -11.00 7.84
CA ASP A 166 3.98 -10.92 6.97
C ASP A 166 3.62 -10.40 5.57
N PRO A 167 4.12 -9.23 5.15
CA PRO A 167 3.99 -8.81 3.76
C PRO A 167 4.92 -9.65 2.88
N VAL A 168 4.43 -10.07 1.72
CA VAL A 168 5.28 -10.69 0.69
C VAL A 168 5.94 -9.62 -0.17
N ILE A 169 5.27 -8.48 -0.31
CA ILE A 169 5.77 -7.35 -1.08
C ILE A 169 5.97 -6.20 -0.10
N THR A 170 7.21 -5.96 0.24
CA THR A 170 7.61 -4.71 0.84
C THR A 170 7.87 -3.71 -0.28
N CYS A 171 7.03 -2.70 -0.38
CA CYS A 171 7.44 -1.52 -1.14
C CYS A 171 8.59 -0.87 -0.36
N LEU A 172 9.80 -0.89 -0.92
CA LEU A 172 10.95 -0.14 -0.42
C LEU A 172 10.75 1.34 -0.59
#